data_86fa245a1989c2f617f83e5067ab2f6e
#
_entry.id   86fa245a1989c2f617f83e5067ab2f6e
#
_cell.length_a   1.000
_cell.length_b   1.000
_cell.length_c   1.000
_cell.angle_alpha   90.00
_cell.angle_beta   90.00
_cell.angle_gamma   90.00
#
_symmetry.space_group_name_H-M   'P 1'
#
loop_
_entity.id
_entity.type
_entity.pdbx_description
1 polymer ?
#
loop_
_entity_poly.entity_id
_entity_poly.type
_entity_poly.pdbx_seq_one_letter_code
_entity_poly.pdbx_strand_id
1 'polypeptide(L)'
;MMFSSSQIRQQIFSAVRAVIPTGRLCLYRTDANLDPCDFRFDDGDTRWIPVYPRFAHLDPFHPRHFWQHRNSVFSSSQGAGTAAQREAYLRGFLQPMGMSFKMEAFLRDPEGRIIGGVRLSRPPTMGEFQPDEVAALRGLQPLISSAWCSSMVRPEPMLPDLTPRECEVFHRLLAGQSNKQIALELSMALPTVKTHVKNILYKADRPNRVALIARYR
;
A
#
# COMPACT_ATOMS: atom_id res chain seq x y z
N MET A 1 21.30 -4.74 8.40
CA MET A 1 20.22 -4.24 9.28
C MET A 1 19.01 -3.96 8.37
N MET A 2 17.95 -4.77 8.40
CA MET A 2 16.74 -4.54 7.59
C MET A 2 15.85 -3.52 8.30
N PHE A 3 15.50 -2.44 7.62
CA PHE A 3 14.55 -1.46 8.12
C PHE A 3 13.13 -2.07 8.17
N SER A 4 12.37 -1.74 9.21
CA SER A 4 10.96 -2.11 9.27
C SER A 4 10.15 -1.37 8.20
N SER A 5 9.02 -1.93 7.75
CA SER A 5 8.12 -1.24 6.81
C SER A 5 7.67 0.14 7.32
N SER A 6 7.59 0.33 8.63
CA SER A 6 7.29 1.62 9.25
C SER A 6 8.43 2.62 9.08
N GLN A 7 9.67 2.20 9.27
CA GLN A 7 10.86 3.05 9.09
C GLN A 7 11.01 3.49 7.62
N ILE A 8 10.81 2.58 6.68
CA ILE A 8 10.88 2.89 5.24
C ILE A 8 9.80 3.92 4.87
N ARG A 9 8.57 3.77 5.36
CA ARG A 9 7.50 4.76 5.13
C ARG A 9 7.90 6.15 5.65
N GLN A 10 8.42 6.24 6.87
CA GLN A 10 8.85 7.52 7.43
C GLN A 10 9.98 8.15 6.62
N GLN A 11 10.95 7.34 6.16
CA GLN A 11 12.03 7.82 5.30
C GLN A 11 11.49 8.35 3.97
N ILE A 12 10.51 7.66 3.34
CA ILE A 12 9.87 8.13 2.11
C ILE A 12 9.17 9.48 2.35
N PHE A 13 8.36 9.61 3.41
CA PHE A 13 7.70 10.87 3.74
C PHE A 13 8.71 12.00 3.98
N SER A 14 9.76 11.75 4.74
CA SER A 14 10.81 12.73 5.01
C SER A 14 11.54 13.15 3.74
N ALA A 15 11.90 12.20 2.87
CA ALA A 15 12.60 12.49 1.63
C ALA A 15 11.74 13.35 0.67
N VAL A 16 10.46 13.02 0.53
CA VAL A 16 9.54 13.79 -0.32
C VAL A 16 9.34 15.19 0.24
N ARG A 17 9.09 15.35 1.55
CA ARG A 17 8.90 16.66 2.17
C ARG A 17 10.13 17.55 2.14
N ALA A 18 11.32 16.96 2.17
CA ALA A 18 12.57 17.73 2.08
C ALA A 18 12.75 18.42 0.72
N VAL A 19 12.08 17.91 -0.35
CA VAL A 19 12.26 18.39 -1.71
C VAL A 19 11.01 19.10 -2.24
N ILE A 20 9.80 18.68 -1.80
CA ILE A 20 8.53 19.15 -2.34
C ILE A 20 7.64 19.64 -1.20
N PRO A 21 7.43 20.96 -1.06
CA PRO A 21 6.45 21.50 -0.15
C PRO A 21 5.06 20.91 -0.45
N THR A 22 4.41 20.33 0.55
CA THR A 22 3.10 19.69 0.37
C THR A 22 2.27 19.76 1.65
N GLY A 23 0.96 19.88 1.51
CA GLY A 23 0.03 19.91 2.63
C GLY A 23 -0.12 18.53 3.27
N ARG A 24 -0.32 17.49 2.46
CA ARG A 24 -0.51 16.11 2.93
C ARG A 24 0.19 15.11 2.01
N LEU A 25 0.77 14.09 2.62
CA LEU A 25 1.34 12.94 1.95
C LEU A 25 0.55 11.68 2.30
N CYS A 26 0.40 10.82 1.31
CA CYS A 26 -0.19 9.51 1.48
C CYS A 26 0.61 8.48 0.72
N LEU A 27 0.97 7.38 1.38
CA LEU A 27 1.45 6.15 0.77
C LEU A 27 0.31 5.14 0.76
N TYR A 28 0.17 4.39 -0.32
CA TYR A 28 -0.80 3.30 -0.43
C TYR A 28 -0.23 2.13 -1.22
N ARG A 29 -0.84 0.98 -1.08
CA ARG A 29 -0.60 -0.21 -1.89
C ARG A 29 -1.69 -0.35 -2.94
N THR A 30 -1.44 -1.17 -3.95
CA THR A 30 -2.49 -1.66 -4.85
C THR A 30 -2.73 -3.14 -4.61
N ASP A 31 -3.97 -3.57 -4.75
CA ASP A 31 -4.33 -4.98 -4.80
C ASP A 31 -4.13 -5.56 -6.22
N ALA A 32 -4.52 -6.83 -6.43
CA ALA A 32 -4.43 -7.50 -7.72
C ALA A 32 -5.28 -6.86 -8.84
N ASN A 33 -6.29 -6.07 -8.47
CA ASN A 33 -7.18 -5.35 -9.38
C ASN A 33 -6.73 -3.91 -9.63
N LEU A 34 -5.55 -3.52 -9.11
CA LEU A 34 -5.04 -2.14 -9.10
C LEU A 34 -5.92 -1.19 -8.27
N ASP A 35 -6.71 -1.69 -7.32
CA ASP A 35 -7.44 -0.85 -6.38
C ASP A 35 -6.51 -0.38 -5.26
N PRO A 36 -6.47 0.94 -4.98
CA PRO A 36 -5.70 1.47 -3.87
C PRO A 36 -6.19 0.94 -2.52
N CYS A 37 -5.28 0.45 -1.73
CA CYS A 37 -5.53 -0.12 -0.39
C CYS A 37 -4.39 0.22 0.58
N ASP A 38 -4.54 -0.12 1.86
CA ASP A 38 -3.52 0.09 2.91
C ASP A 38 -2.96 1.52 2.95
N PHE A 39 -3.86 2.50 2.92
CA PHE A 39 -3.51 3.91 2.95
C PHE A 39 -2.81 4.28 4.27
N ARG A 40 -1.71 5.04 4.16
CA ARG A 40 -0.97 5.62 5.28
C ARG A 40 -0.71 7.08 5.01
N PHE A 41 -1.23 7.94 5.86
CA PHE A 41 -1.02 9.37 5.81
C PHE A 41 0.12 9.77 6.76
N ASP A 42 0.89 10.76 6.38
CA ASP A 42 2.01 11.26 7.17
C ASP A 42 1.57 12.01 8.43
N ASP A 43 0.36 12.58 8.41
CA ASP A 43 -0.29 13.22 9.57
C ASP A 43 -1.08 12.23 10.45
N GLY A 44 -1.16 10.94 10.06
CA GLY A 44 -1.92 9.90 10.77
C GLY A 44 -3.44 10.01 10.63
N ASP A 45 -3.96 10.94 9.85
CA ASP A 45 -5.41 11.13 9.66
C ASP A 45 -6.02 10.04 8.77
N THR A 46 -6.76 9.14 9.39
CA THR A 46 -7.41 8.00 8.72
C THR A 46 -8.89 8.23 8.36
N ARG A 47 -9.47 9.38 8.70
CA ARG A 47 -10.91 9.68 8.51
C ARG A 47 -11.36 9.55 7.06
N TRP A 48 -10.47 9.72 6.10
CA TRP A 48 -10.76 9.71 4.66
C TRP A 48 -10.66 8.32 4.03
N ILE A 49 -10.04 7.34 4.73
CA ILE A 49 -9.91 5.98 4.22
C ILE A 49 -11.29 5.33 3.94
N PRO A 50 -12.26 5.34 4.86
CA PRO A 50 -13.58 4.75 4.60
C PRO A 50 -14.43 5.56 3.61
N VAL A 51 -14.07 6.81 3.32
CA VAL A 51 -14.77 7.67 2.37
C VAL A 51 -14.31 7.43 0.93
N TYR A 52 -13.02 7.15 0.73
CA TYR A 52 -12.41 6.98 -0.60
C TYR A 52 -13.14 6.00 -1.54
N PRO A 53 -13.62 4.83 -1.10
CA PRO A 53 -14.29 3.88 -2.01
C PRO A 53 -15.49 4.47 -2.76
N ARG A 54 -16.17 5.46 -2.17
CA ARG A 54 -17.30 6.14 -2.81
C ARG A 54 -16.88 7.00 -4.01
N PHE A 55 -15.62 7.42 -4.04
CA PHE A 55 -15.06 8.35 -5.04
C PHE A 55 -13.97 7.68 -5.90
N ALA A 56 -13.59 6.45 -5.62
CA ALA A 56 -12.53 5.74 -6.32
C ALA A 56 -12.75 5.69 -7.84
N HIS A 57 -14.00 5.51 -8.28
CA HIS A 57 -14.38 5.51 -9.69
C HIS A 57 -14.25 6.87 -10.40
N LEU A 58 -14.16 7.96 -9.64
CA LEU A 58 -13.94 9.33 -10.13
C LEU A 58 -12.49 9.75 -9.98
N ASP A 59 -11.64 8.99 -9.26
CA ASP A 59 -10.26 9.39 -8.99
C ASP A 59 -9.46 9.51 -10.30
N PRO A 60 -9.04 10.72 -10.70
CA PRO A 60 -8.31 10.95 -11.94
C PRO A 60 -6.93 10.30 -11.92
N PHE A 61 -6.45 9.86 -10.75
CA PHE A 61 -5.18 9.14 -10.55
C PHE A 61 -5.39 7.73 -10.04
N HIS A 62 -6.53 7.11 -10.40
CA HIS A 62 -6.72 5.71 -10.09
C HIS A 62 -5.70 4.85 -10.88
N PRO A 63 -4.95 3.94 -10.25
CA PRO A 63 -3.89 3.15 -10.90
C PRO A 63 -4.32 2.44 -12.18
N ARG A 64 -5.61 2.06 -12.29
CA ARG A 64 -6.19 1.42 -13.49
C ARG A 64 -6.06 2.26 -14.76
N HIS A 65 -5.95 3.56 -14.66
CA HIS A 65 -5.77 4.44 -15.82
C HIS A 65 -4.33 4.50 -16.31
N PHE A 66 -3.35 4.08 -15.47
CA PHE A 66 -1.93 4.34 -15.70
C PHE A 66 -1.06 3.07 -15.80
N TRP A 67 -1.66 1.89 -15.77
CA TRP A 67 -0.89 0.65 -15.75
C TRP A 67 -0.02 0.43 -16.99
N GLN A 68 -0.44 0.93 -18.15
CA GLN A 68 0.32 0.87 -19.41
C GLN A 68 1.26 2.07 -19.64
N HIS A 69 1.16 3.13 -18.83
CA HIS A 69 1.98 4.30 -19.00
C HIS A 69 3.43 4.04 -18.59
N ARG A 70 4.39 4.49 -19.39
CA ARG A 70 5.81 4.45 -19.03
C ARG A 70 6.16 5.46 -17.94
N ASN A 71 5.51 6.63 -17.98
CA ASN A 71 5.66 7.64 -16.92
C ASN A 71 4.97 7.15 -15.63
N SER A 72 5.53 7.52 -14.50
CA SER A 72 5.00 7.16 -13.19
C SER A 72 4.62 8.38 -12.34
N VAL A 73 4.90 9.62 -12.78
CA VAL A 73 4.61 10.85 -12.02
C VAL A 73 3.70 11.75 -12.85
N PHE A 74 2.58 12.17 -12.23
CA PHE A 74 1.53 12.96 -12.84
C PHE A 74 1.04 14.04 -11.87
N SER A 75 0.74 15.25 -12.40
CA SER A 75 0.13 16.35 -11.65
C SER A 75 -1.34 16.56 -12.04
N SER A 76 -2.03 17.45 -11.35
CA SER A 76 -3.49 17.68 -11.50
C SER A 76 -3.95 17.86 -12.95
N SER A 77 -3.16 18.51 -13.80
CA SER A 77 -3.48 18.74 -15.21
C SER A 77 -3.46 17.46 -16.08
N GLN A 78 -2.82 16.39 -15.60
CA GLN A 78 -2.60 15.12 -16.32
C GLN A 78 -3.53 13.99 -15.84
N GLY A 79 -4.50 14.29 -15.00
CA GLY A 79 -5.45 13.31 -14.48
C GLY A 79 -6.36 12.75 -15.58
N ALA A 80 -6.64 11.44 -15.50
CA ALA A 80 -7.56 10.74 -16.39
C ALA A 80 -9.03 11.19 -16.20
N GLY A 81 -9.90 10.75 -17.10
CA GLY A 81 -11.33 11.02 -17.07
C GLY A 81 -11.74 12.34 -17.69
N THR A 82 -13.05 12.56 -17.75
CA THR A 82 -13.64 13.81 -18.27
C THR A 82 -13.46 14.98 -17.29
N ALA A 83 -13.61 16.21 -17.78
CA ALA A 83 -13.58 17.41 -16.92
C ALA A 83 -14.63 17.32 -15.80
N ALA A 84 -15.85 16.84 -16.14
CA ALA A 84 -16.93 16.68 -15.16
C ALA A 84 -16.59 15.66 -14.07
N GLN A 85 -15.94 14.54 -14.41
CA GLN A 85 -15.50 13.54 -13.43
C GLN A 85 -14.41 14.09 -12.51
N ARG A 86 -13.41 14.79 -13.05
CA ARG A 86 -12.37 15.44 -12.26
C ARG A 86 -12.92 16.48 -11.30
N GLU A 87 -13.88 17.29 -11.78
CA GLU A 87 -14.57 18.29 -10.96
C GLU A 87 -15.42 17.64 -9.85
N ALA A 88 -16.14 16.55 -10.15
CA ALA A 88 -16.90 15.79 -9.16
C ALA A 88 -15.98 15.20 -8.08
N TYR A 89 -14.82 14.68 -8.45
CA TYR A 89 -13.82 14.19 -7.51
C TYR A 89 -13.24 15.32 -6.65
N LEU A 90 -12.91 16.44 -7.27
CA LEU A 90 -12.40 17.61 -6.56
C LEU A 90 -13.40 18.10 -5.50
N ARG A 91 -14.66 18.34 -5.89
CA ARG A 91 -15.69 18.84 -4.98
C ARG A 91 -16.13 17.83 -3.93
N GLY A 92 -16.27 16.56 -4.32
CA GLY A 92 -16.80 15.52 -3.43
C GLY A 92 -15.77 14.94 -2.48
N PHE A 93 -14.49 14.92 -2.87
CA PHE A 93 -13.45 14.24 -2.08
C PHE A 93 -12.31 15.17 -1.65
N LEU A 94 -11.65 15.90 -2.56
CA LEU A 94 -10.48 16.70 -2.19
C LEU A 94 -10.83 17.97 -1.39
N GLN A 95 -11.81 18.74 -1.82
CA GLN A 95 -12.19 19.98 -1.13
C GLN A 95 -12.68 19.77 0.30
N PRO A 96 -13.49 18.75 0.62
CA PRO A 96 -13.82 18.42 2.01
C PRO A 96 -12.60 18.08 2.89
N MET A 97 -11.49 17.62 2.27
CA MET A 97 -10.20 17.43 2.95
C MET A 97 -9.38 18.73 3.07
N GLY A 98 -9.87 19.85 2.56
CA GLY A 98 -9.13 21.11 2.48
C GLY A 98 -8.08 21.13 1.37
N MET A 99 -8.12 20.20 0.41
CA MET A 99 -7.14 20.06 -0.67
C MET A 99 -7.73 20.43 -2.02
N SER A 100 -6.90 20.96 -2.93
CA SER A 100 -7.32 21.34 -4.28
C SER A 100 -6.42 20.80 -5.38
N PHE A 101 -5.14 20.64 -5.10
CA PHE A 101 -4.16 20.16 -6.07
C PHE A 101 -3.59 18.83 -5.64
N LYS A 102 -3.27 18.00 -6.63
CA LYS A 102 -2.79 16.64 -6.42
C LYS A 102 -1.63 16.34 -7.36
N MET A 103 -0.65 15.62 -6.85
CA MET A 103 0.41 14.97 -7.63
C MET A 103 0.53 13.53 -7.18
N GLU A 104 0.74 12.64 -8.14
CA GLU A 104 0.79 11.19 -7.91
C GLU A 104 2.08 10.63 -8.47
N ALA A 105 2.79 9.81 -7.67
CA ALA A 105 3.89 8.98 -8.14
C ALA A 105 3.53 7.51 -7.96
N PHE A 106 3.33 6.79 -9.05
CA PHE A 106 3.11 5.35 -9.00
C PHE A 106 4.42 4.63 -8.70
N LEU A 107 4.38 3.71 -7.75
CA LEU A 107 5.49 2.85 -7.38
C LEU A 107 5.37 1.54 -8.14
N ARG A 108 6.46 1.12 -8.79
CA ARG A 108 6.48 -0.06 -9.65
C ARG A 108 7.49 -1.09 -9.15
N ASP A 109 7.16 -2.35 -9.38
CA ASP A 109 8.11 -3.45 -9.21
C ASP A 109 9.09 -3.54 -10.40
N PRO A 110 10.11 -4.42 -10.35
CA PRO A 110 11.05 -4.61 -11.45
C PRO A 110 10.42 -5.02 -12.78
N GLU A 111 9.24 -5.65 -12.74
CA GLU A 111 8.45 -6.04 -13.91
C GLU A 111 7.60 -4.89 -14.48
N GLY A 112 7.63 -3.72 -13.83
CA GLY A 112 6.92 -2.51 -14.24
C GLY A 112 5.46 -2.44 -13.76
N ARG A 113 4.98 -3.40 -12.96
CA ARG A 113 3.60 -3.41 -12.42
C ARG A 113 3.47 -2.36 -11.32
N ILE A 114 2.34 -1.66 -11.29
CA ILE A 114 2.04 -0.73 -10.19
C ILE A 114 1.74 -1.52 -8.92
N ILE A 115 2.54 -1.29 -7.88
CA ILE A 115 2.42 -1.93 -6.57
C ILE A 115 1.94 -0.97 -5.47
N GLY A 116 1.77 0.30 -5.81
CA GLY A 116 1.31 1.34 -4.89
C GLY A 116 1.56 2.73 -5.44
N GLY A 117 1.47 3.73 -4.58
CA GLY A 117 1.75 5.12 -4.95
C GLY A 117 2.06 6.02 -3.77
N VAL A 118 2.74 7.11 -4.09
CA VAL A 118 2.91 8.29 -3.22
C VAL A 118 2.02 9.40 -3.75
N ARG A 119 1.10 9.84 -2.94
CA ARG A 119 0.12 10.88 -3.26
C ARG A 119 0.44 12.13 -2.47
N LEU A 120 0.64 13.24 -3.17
CA LEU A 120 0.84 14.55 -2.60
C LEU A 120 -0.43 15.39 -2.84
N SER A 121 -0.87 16.12 -1.82
CA SER A 121 -2.02 17.01 -1.94
C SER A 121 -1.70 18.38 -1.33
N ARG A 122 -2.19 19.44 -1.98
CA ARG A 122 -2.02 20.82 -1.54
C ARG A 122 -3.37 21.52 -1.34
N PRO A 123 -3.49 22.35 -0.29
CA PRO A 123 -4.61 23.29 -0.18
C PRO A 123 -4.50 24.39 -1.24
N PRO A 124 -5.60 25.15 -1.51
CA PRO A 124 -5.59 26.26 -2.46
C PRO A 124 -4.49 27.28 -2.21
N THR A 125 -4.15 27.52 -0.94
CA THR A 125 -3.15 28.52 -0.50
C THR A 125 -1.73 28.20 -0.93
N MET A 126 -1.42 26.94 -1.26
CA MET A 126 -0.08 26.53 -1.73
C MET A 126 0.06 26.54 -3.25
N GLY A 127 -1.04 26.69 -3.99
CA GLY A 127 -1.03 26.64 -5.45
C GLY A 127 -0.75 25.27 -6.06
N GLU A 128 -0.74 25.20 -7.39
CA GLU A 128 -0.42 23.99 -8.13
C GLU A 128 1.04 23.57 -8.00
N PHE A 129 1.28 22.26 -8.22
CA PHE A 129 2.64 21.73 -8.32
C PHE A 129 3.34 22.24 -9.59
N GLN A 130 4.52 22.80 -9.43
CA GLN A 130 5.28 23.39 -10.53
C GLN A 130 6.07 22.32 -11.30
N PRO A 131 6.49 22.59 -12.55
CA PRO A 131 7.22 21.61 -13.38
C PRO A 131 8.53 21.07 -12.75
N ASP A 132 9.24 21.91 -12.01
CA ASP A 132 10.47 21.54 -11.30
C ASP A 132 10.17 20.58 -10.12
N GLU A 133 9.06 20.76 -9.42
CA GLU A 133 8.61 19.86 -8.36
C GLU A 133 8.16 18.50 -8.92
N VAL A 134 7.48 18.50 -10.07
CA VAL A 134 7.15 17.27 -10.81
C VAL A 134 8.43 16.55 -11.26
N ALA A 135 9.42 17.30 -11.74
CA ALA A 135 10.72 16.74 -12.14
C ALA A 135 11.47 16.17 -10.93
N ALA A 136 11.44 16.86 -9.78
CA ALA A 136 12.05 16.39 -8.54
C ALA A 136 11.41 15.07 -8.07
N LEU A 137 10.07 14.98 -8.06
CA LEU A 137 9.39 13.72 -7.70
C LEU A 137 9.70 12.60 -8.68
N ARG A 138 9.82 12.92 -9.98
CA ARG A 138 10.20 11.96 -11.01
C ARG A 138 11.63 11.42 -10.80
N GLY A 139 12.56 12.24 -10.33
CA GLY A 139 13.91 11.82 -9.98
C GLY A 139 13.93 10.91 -8.74
N LEU A 140 13.07 11.17 -7.76
CA LEU A 140 12.97 10.37 -6.53
C LEU A 140 12.19 9.05 -6.73
N GLN A 141 11.25 9.00 -7.67
CA GLN A 141 10.31 7.90 -7.82
C GLN A 141 10.97 6.52 -7.96
N PRO A 142 12.06 6.32 -8.74
CA PRO A 142 12.69 5.00 -8.84
C PRO A 142 13.31 4.54 -7.51
N LEU A 143 13.89 5.46 -6.75
CA LEU A 143 14.46 5.15 -5.42
C LEU A 143 13.35 4.78 -4.42
N ILE A 144 12.26 5.53 -4.44
CA ILE A 144 11.08 5.24 -3.61
C ILE A 144 10.48 3.90 -4.00
N SER A 145 10.35 3.59 -5.31
CA SER A 145 9.85 2.31 -5.79
C SER A 145 10.70 1.14 -5.31
N SER A 146 12.03 1.26 -5.43
CA SER A 146 12.97 0.24 -4.96
C SER A 146 12.87 0.01 -3.44
N ALA A 147 12.87 1.09 -2.65
CA ALA A 147 12.73 1.01 -1.21
C ALA A 147 11.37 0.42 -0.79
N TRP A 148 10.30 0.83 -1.49
CA TRP A 148 8.95 0.33 -1.25
C TRP A 148 8.83 -1.15 -1.59
N CYS A 149 9.32 -1.56 -2.77
CA CYS A 149 9.35 -2.96 -3.19
C CYS A 149 10.11 -3.82 -2.18
N SER A 150 11.30 -3.38 -1.74
CA SER A 150 12.10 -4.06 -0.71
C SER A 150 11.35 -4.17 0.63
N SER A 151 10.50 -3.19 0.96
CA SER A 151 9.68 -3.24 2.17
C SER A 151 8.49 -4.19 2.06
N MET A 152 8.05 -4.48 0.84
CA MET A 152 6.97 -5.43 0.55
C MET A 152 7.48 -6.87 0.43
N VAL A 153 8.72 -7.05 0.01
CA VAL A 153 9.44 -8.30 0.20
C VAL A 153 9.66 -8.44 1.71
N ARG A 154 8.58 -8.77 2.44
CA ARG A 154 8.81 -9.48 3.68
C ARG A 154 9.70 -10.64 3.29
N PRO A 155 10.83 -10.91 3.98
CA PRO A 155 11.26 -12.28 4.05
C PRO A 155 9.97 -13.00 4.45
N GLU A 156 9.50 -13.93 3.62
CA GLU A 156 8.34 -14.75 4.02
C GLU A 156 8.65 -15.12 5.47
N PRO A 157 7.72 -14.93 6.41
CA PRO A 157 8.00 -15.22 7.79
C PRO A 157 8.33 -16.71 7.84
N MET A 158 9.59 -17.01 7.52
CA MET A 158 10.11 -18.35 7.52
C MET A 158 10.37 -18.68 8.98
N LEU A 159 9.50 -19.51 9.53
CA LEU A 159 9.94 -20.37 10.60
C LEU A 159 10.93 -21.35 9.98
N PRO A 160 12.20 -21.35 10.39
CA PRO A 160 13.12 -22.43 10.02
C PRO A 160 12.44 -23.75 10.40
N ASP A 161 12.58 -24.77 9.56
CA ASP A 161 12.12 -26.15 9.81
C ASP A 161 10.61 -26.43 9.63
N LEU A 162 9.82 -25.56 9.02
CA LEU A 162 8.48 -25.94 8.58
C LEU A 162 8.54 -26.84 7.36
N THR A 163 7.74 -27.90 7.38
CA THR A 163 7.49 -28.70 6.17
C THR A 163 6.69 -27.87 5.15
N PRO A 164 6.71 -28.19 3.83
CA PRO A 164 5.93 -27.47 2.83
C PRO A 164 4.44 -27.32 3.22
N ARG A 165 3.86 -28.35 3.82
CA ARG A 165 2.45 -28.33 4.25
C ARG A 165 2.20 -27.46 5.48
N GLU A 166 3.16 -27.43 6.40
CA GLU A 166 3.11 -26.49 7.53
C GLU A 166 3.29 -25.04 7.09
N CYS A 167 4.09 -24.76 6.07
CA CYS A 167 4.21 -23.42 5.47
C CYS A 167 2.86 -22.94 4.92
N GLU A 168 2.15 -23.76 4.16
CA GLU A 168 0.82 -23.42 3.64
C GLU A 168 -0.17 -23.07 4.76
N VAL A 169 -0.20 -23.89 5.81
CA VAL A 169 -1.05 -23.64 7.00
C VAL A 169 -0.60 -22.38 7.75
N PHE A 170 0.70 -22.15 7.89
CA PHE A 170 1.27 -21.00 8.57
C PHE A 170 0.87 -19.68 7.90
N HIS A 171 0.98 -19.59 6.57
CA HIS A 171 0.55 -18.41 5.83
C HIS A 171 -0.94 -18.09 6.03
N ARG A 172 -1.79 -19.12 6.06
CA ARG A 172 -3.24 -18.97 6.33
C ARG A 172 -3.52 -18.51 7.77
N LEU A 173 -2.73 -19.00 8.73
CA LEU A 173 -2.78 -18.54 10.12
C LEU A 173 -2.46 -17.05 10.23
N LEU A 174 -1.41 -16.60 9.54
CA LEU A 174 -1.02 -15.18 9.52
C LEU A 174 -2.07 -14.30 8.83
N ALA A 175 -2.77 -14.83 7.83
CA ALA A 175 -3.92 -14.18 7.20
C ALA A 175 -5.17 -14.10 8.10
N GLY A 176 -5.12 -14.69 9.31
CA GLY A 176 -6.22 -14.64 10.28
C GLY A 176 -7.29 -15.71 10.10
N GLN A 177 -7.11 -16.67 9.19
CA GLN A 177 -8.10 -17.69 8.87
C GLN A 177 -8.29 -18.71 9.99
N SER A 178 -9.52 -19.08 10.28
CA SER A 178 -9.85 -20.15 11.23
C SER A 178 -9.41 -21.54 10.71
N ASN A 179 -9.21 -22.51 11.61
CA ASN A 179 -8.85 -23.87 11.21
C ASN A 179 -9.87 -24.51 10.24
N LYS A 180 -11.17 -24.14 10.33
CA LYS A 180 -12.21 -24.60 9.40
C LYS A 180 -12.01 -24.02 7.99
N GLN A 181 -11.68 -22.73 7.89
CA GLN A 181 -11.39 -22.08 6.60
C GLN A 181 -10.13 -22.67 5.96
N ILE A 182 -9.07 -22.87 6.75
CA ILE A 182 -7.83 -23.49 6.29
C ILE A 182 -8.09 -24.91 5.79
N ALA A 183 -8.88 -25.70 6.51
CA ALA A 183 -9.25 -27.05 6.13
C ALA A 183 -9.98 -27.08 4.77
N LEU A 184 -10.92 -26.16 4.57
CA LEU A 184 -11.67 -26.04 3.32
C LEU A 184 -10.76 -25.63 2.15
N GLU A 185 -9.96 -24.56 2.32
CA GLU A 185 -9.11 -24.03 1.25
C GLU A 185 -7.98 -24.96 0.83
N LEU A 186 -7.38 -25.67 1.80
CA LEU A 186 -6.29 -26.61 1.53
C LEU A 186 -6.74 -28.04 1.26
N SER A 187 -8.08 -28.27 1.20
CA SER A 187 -8.68 -29.60 1.03
C SER A 187 -8.14 -30.62 2.04
N MET A 188 -8.08 -30.21 3.31
CA MET A 188 -7.54 -31.00 4.42
C MET A 188 -8.62 -31.32 5.44
N ALA A 189 -8.47 -32.45 6.13
CA ALA A 189 -9.32 -32.75 7.29
C ALA A 189 -9.03 -31.77 8.44
N LEU A 190 -10.07 -31.31 9.15
CA LEU A 190 -9.93 -30.37 10.27
C LEU A 190 -8.97 -30.88 11.39
N PRO A 191 -8.96 -32.18 11.76
CA PRO A 191 -7.99 -32.72 12.71
C PRO A 191 -6.54 -32.57 12.22
N THR A 192 -6.29 -32.76 10.92
CA THR A 192 -4.96 -32.59 10.29
C THR A 192 -4.49 -31.14 10.39
N VAL A 193 -5.35 -30.17 10.10
CA VAL A 193 -5.04 -28.74 10.27
C VAL A 193 -4.69 -28.43 11.74
N LYS A 194 -5.46 -28.94 12.70
CA LYS A 194 -5.15 -28.76 14.13
C LYS A 194 -3.79 -29.30 14.50
N THR A 195 -3.39 -30.45 13.96
CA THR A 195 -2.06 -31.03 14.17
C THR A 195 -0.96 -30.13 13.60
N HIS A 196 -1.10 -29.65 12.36
CA HIS A 196 -0.16 -28.70 11.78
C HIS A 196 -0.04 -27.42 12.61
N VAL A 197 -1.17 -26.84 13.04
CA VAL A 197 -1.18 -25.64 13.90
C VAL A 197 -0.41 -25.87 15.20
N LYS A 198 -0.61 -27.03 15.86
CA LYS A 198 0.14 -27.40 17.06
C LYS A 198 1.65 -27.50 16.79
N ASN A 199 2.04 -28.14 15.70
CA ASN A 199 3.46 -28.28 15.32
C ASN A 199 4.08 -26.91 14.99
N ILE A 200 3.36 -26.04 14.26
CA ILE A 200 3.80 -24.69 13.95
C ILE A 200 4.01 -23.87 15.24
N LEU A 201 3.08 -23.91 16.19
CA LEU A 201 3.21 -23.22 17.46
C LEU A 201 4.41 -23.71 18.27
N TYR A 202 4.64 -25.02 18.28
CA TYR A 202 5.80 -25.63 18.91
C TYR A 202 7.12 -25.19 18.27
N LYS A 203 7.25 -25.29 16.94
CA LYS A 203 8.42 -24.86 16.18
C LYS A 203 8.67 -23.35 16.28
N ALA A 204 7.60 -22.54 16.42
CA ALA A 204 7.68 -21.11 16.60
C ALA A 204 8.04 -20.69 18.03
N ASP A 205 8.05 -21.62 18.98
CA ASP A 205 8.16 -21.32 20.41
C ASP A 205 7.12 -20.27 20.84
N ARG A 206 5.84 -20.52 20.49
CA ARG A 206 4.74 -19.62 20.85
C ARG A 206 3.61 -20.36 21.55
N PRO A 207 3.07 -19.77 22.65
CA PRO A 207 2.07 -20.47 23.48
C PRO A 207 0.70 -20.59 22.79
N ASN A 208 0.40 -19.69 21.85
CA ASN A 208 -0.89 -19.66 21.17
C ASN A 208 -0.83 -18.92 19.84
N ARG A 209 -1.93 -19.01 19.08
CA ARG A 209 -2.11 -18.39 17.77
C ARG A 209 -1.96 -16.86 17.79
N VAL A 210 -2.45 -16.19 18.85
CA VAL A 210 -2.39 -14.72 18.95
C VAL A 210 -0.93 -14.28 19.06
N ALA A 211 -0.13 -14.93 19.91
CA ALA A 211 1.30 -14.67 20.06
C ALA A 211 2.08 -14.97 18.78
N LEU A 212 1.68 -16.02 18.03
CA LEU A 212 2.26 -16.34 16.73
C LEU A 212 2.00 -15.21 15.72
N ILE A 213 0.74 -14.81 15.57
CA ILE A 213 0.35 -13.75 14.63
C ILE A 213 1.03 -12.42 14.99
N ALA A 214 1.06 -12.05 16.26
CA ALA A 214 1.71 -10.82 16.72
C ALA A 214 3.21 -10.78 16.41
N ARG A 215 3.89 -11.94 16.37
CA ARG A 215 5.34 -12.03 16.09
C ARG A 215 5.68 -11.99 14.60
N TYR A 216 4.82 -12.57 13.76
CA TYR A 216 5.12 -12.81 12.34
C TYR A 216 4.24 -12.01 11.37
N ARG A 217 3.27 -11.24 11.84
CA ARG A 217 2.44 -10.32 11.05
C ARG A 217 2.96 -8.90 11.16
#